data_96e2c16e4e7dce6cf63d9c7ce56a2f4a
#
_entry.id   96e2c16e4e7dce6cf63d9c7ce56a2f4a
#
_cell.length_a   1.000
_cell.length_b   1.000
_cell.length_c   1.000
_cell.angle_alpha   90.00
_cell.angle_beta   90.00
_cell.angle_gamma   90.00
#
_symmetry.space_group_name_H-M   'P 1'
#
loop_
_entity.id
_entity.type
_entity.pdbx_description
1 polymer ?
#
loop_
_entity_poly.entity_id
_entity_poly.type
_entity_poly.pdbx_seq_one_letter_code
_entity_poly.pdbx_strand_id
1 'polypeptide(L)'
;MIVEQLNFIVMKRNTLFSFFLVLFLIFSCEKDNEIISDPQYSIWEENKFEYYDFTLQISCFCIIEYTMPKRIEVRDNKVVSVEGTPFEDLNDISYRTIDGFFEYIEEKRKLNPIIEEIKYDSIYGFPTYIYFDISEMIADEEIGYTLTDFVPY
;
A
#
# COMPACT_ATOMS: atom_id res chain seq x y z
N MET A 1 41.52 -38.79 -31.63
CA MET A 1 41.44 -37.38 -32.10
C MET A 1 40.02 -36.85 -32.25
N ILE A 2 39.08 -37.54 -32.88
CA ILE A 2 37.68 -37.08 -33.04
C ILE A 2 36.87 -37.16 -31.71
N VAL A 3 37.10 -38.19 -30.92
CA VAL A 3 36.36 -38.41 -29.64
C VAL A 3 36.77 -37.40 -28.57
N GLU A 4 38.01 -36.93 -28.52
CA GLU A 4 38.46 -35.88 -27.59
C GLU A 4 37.87 -34.51 -27.92
N GLN A 5 37.70 -34.17 -29.18
CA GLN A 5 37.07 -32.93 -29.61
C GLN A 5 35.58 -32.89 -29.24
N LEU A 6 34.88 -34.02 -29.30
CA LEU A 6 33.47 -34.11 -28.93
C LEU A 6 33.26 -33.90 -27.44
N ASN A 7 34.11 -34.48 -26.60
CA ASN A 7 34.01 -34.30 -25.13
C ASN A 7 34.29 -32.87 -24.68
N PHE A 8 35.22 -32.17 -25.38
CA PHE A 8 35.55 -30.78 -25.07
C PHE A 8 34.39 -29.84 -25.43
N ILE A 9 33.65 -30.08 -26.52
CA ILE A 9 32.49 -29.29 -26.94
C ILE A 9 31.32 -29.52 -25.98
N VAL A 10 31.05 -30.75 -25.54
CA VAL A 10 29.97 -31.08 -24.59
C VAL A 10 30.25 -30.49 -23.21
N MET A 11 31.46 -30.55 -22.69
CA MET A 11 31.82 -29.91 -21.41
C MET A 11 31.66 -28.40 -21.46
N LYS A 12 32.10 -27.75 -22.54
CA LYS A 12 31.96 -26.29 -22.69
C LYS A 12 30.50 -25.84 -22.79
N ARG A 13 29.64 -26.65 -23.39
CA ARG A 13 28.18 -26.39 -23.50
C ARG A 13 27.50 -26.53 -22.15
N ASN A 14 27.85 -27.52 -21.34
CA ASN A 14 27.25 -27.74 -20.03
C ASN A 14 27.68 -26.66 -19.00
N THR A 15 28.92 -26.19 -19.07
CA THR A 15 29.40 -25.08 -18.20
C THR A 15 28.77 -23.76 -18.57
N LEU A 16 28.53 -23.45 -19.84
CA LEU A 16 27.81 -22.24 -20.26
C LEU A 16 26.33 -22.28 -19.83
N PHE A 17 25.68 -23.44 -19.94
CA PHE A 17 24.27 -23.62 -19.54
C PHE A 17 24.10 -23.52 -18.02
N SER A 18 25.04 -24.05 -17.24
CA SER A 18 25.07 -23.91 -15.78
C SER A 18 25.31 -22.48 -15.34
N PHE A 19 26.16 -21.72 -16.04
CA PHE A 19 26.41 -20.31 -15.73
C PHE A 19 25.21 -19.41 -16.05
N PHE A 20 24.46 -19.73 -17.13
CA PHE A 20 23.24 -19.02 -17.50
C PHE A 20 22.08 -19.31 -16.52
N LEU A 21 21.99 -20.53 -15.99
CA LEU A 21 20.99 -20.91 -14.99
C LEU A 21 21.21 -20.21 -13.64
N VAL A 22 22.47 -20.04 -13.22
CA VAL A 22 22.82 -19.35 -11.96
C VAL A 22 22.56 -17.84 -12.08
N LEU A 23 22.73 -17.25 -13.26
CA LEU A 23 22.48 -15.83 -13.48
C LEU A 23 20.98 -15.47 -13.41
N PHE A 24 20.08 -16.43 -13.70
CA PHE A 24 18.64 -16.22 -13.59
C PHE A 24 18.11 -16.23 -12.15
N LEU A 25 18.87 -16.78 -11.19
CA LEU A 25 18.45 -16.87 -9.79
C LEU A 25 18.72 -15.59 -8.98
N ILE A 26 19.46 -14.63 -9.53
CA ILE A 26 19.75 -13.36 -8.85
C ILE A 26 18.81 -12.20 -9.26
N PHE A 27 17.88 -12.44 -10.19
CA PHE A 27 16.73 -11.55 -10.41
C PHE A 27 15.56 -11.95 -9.50
N SER A 28 15.84 -12.14 -8.20
CA SER A 28 14.82 -12.00 -7.18
C SER A 28 14.48 -10.51 -7.14
N CYS A 29 13.34 -10.15 -7.67
CA CYS A 29 12.74 -8.84 -7.45
C CYS A 29 12.45 -8.78 -5.95
N GLU A 30 13.36 -8.22 -5.15
CA GLU A 30 13.01 -7.68 -3.85
C GLU A 30 11.94 -6.63 -4.13
N LYS A 31 10.71 -6.90 -3.71
CA LYS A 31 9.75 -5.83 -3.46
C LYS A 31 10.47 -4.93 -2.46
N ASP A 32 10.85 -3.74 -2.89
CA ASP A 32 11.24 -2.69 -1.96
C ASP A 32 10.08 -2.53 -0.99
N ASN A 33 10.18 -3.16 0.16
CA ASN A 33 9.29 -2.87 1.28
C ASN A 33 9.65 -1.45 1.68
N GLU A 34 8.90 -0.49 1.16
CA GLU A 34 9.03 0.89 1.54
C GLU A 34 8.85 0.97 3.05
N ILE A 35 9.90 1.38 3.76
CA ILE A 35 9.88 1.46 5.21
C ILE A 35 8.99 2.64 5.57
N ILE A 36 7.83 2.36 6.18
CA ILE A 36 6.96 3.38 6.74
C ILE A 36 7.69 3.99 7.94
N SER A 37 7.98 5.28 7.86
CA SER A 37 8.79 6.00 8.86
C SER A 37 7.93 6.63 9.96
N ASP A 38 6.60 6.60 9.83
CA ASP A 38 5.68 7.17 10.80
C ASP A 38 5.76 6.44 12.15
N PRO A 39 6.06 7.13 13.28
CA PRO A 39 6.16 6.48 14.59
C PRO A 39 4.86 5.79 15.05
N GLN A 40 3.70 6.24 14.58
CA GLN A 40 2.42 5.65 14.93
C GLN A 40 2.19 4.30 14.25
N TYR A 41 2.85 4.08 13.11
CA TYR A 41 2.78 2.80 12.41
C TYR A 41 3.27 1.63 13.27
N SER A 42 4.30 1.82 14.09
CA SER A 42 4.78 0.75 14.98
C SER A 42 3.72 0.33 16.01
N ILE A 43 2.91 1.29 16.52
CA ILE A 43 1.82 1.00 17.46
C ILE A 43 0.71 0.22 16.75
N TRP A 44 0.38 0.61 15.52
CA TRP A 44 -0.60 -0.10 14.70
C TRP A 44 -0.13 -1.53 14.38
N GLU A 45 1.11 -1.68 13.92
CA GLU A 45 1.71 -2.96 13.54
C GLU A 45 1.80 -3.95 14.71
N GLU A 46 2.03 -3.47 15.95
CA GLU A 46 2.06 -4.31 17.16
C GLU A 46 0.74 -5.07 17.41
N ASN A 47 -0.40 -4.50 16.99
CA ASN A 47 -1.72 -5.11 17.17
C ASN A 47 -2.02 -6.18 16.11
N LYS A 48 -1.41 -6.13 14.93
CA LYS A 48 -1.54 -7.12 13.83
C LYS A 48 -3.00 -7.44 13.45
N PHE A 49 -3.83 -6.42 13.35
CA PHE A 49 -5.22 -6.60 12.93
C PHE A 49 -5.29 -6.97 11.44
N GLU A 50 -5.72 -8.20 11.15
CA GLU A 50 -5.96 -8.67 9.78
C GLU A 50 -7.45 -8.56 9.39
N TYR A 51 -8.35 -8.49 10.40
CA TYR A 51 -9.81 -8.47 10.26
C TYR A 51 -10.36 -7.30 11.05
N TYR A 52 -10.87 -6.30 10.36
CA TYR A 52 -11.49 -5.12 10.97
C TYR A 52 -12.41 -4.41 9.99
N ASP A 53 -13.28 -3.58 10.54
CA ASP A 53 -14.10 -2.65 9.80
C ASP A 53 -13.90 -1.24 10.33
N PHE A 54 -14.15 -0.24 9.49
CA PHE A 54 -14.18 1.16 9.89
C PHE A 54 -15.09 1.97 8.97
N THR A 55 -15.49 3.15 9.41
CA THR A 55 -16.23 4.12 8.58
C THR A 55 -15.24 5.11 8.00
N LEU A 56 -15.21 5.25 6.68
CA LEU A 56 -14.39 6.22 5.95
C LEU A 56 -15.27 7.35 5.41
N GLN A 57 -14.88 8.59 5.67
CA GLN A 57 -15.43 9.76 5.00
C GLN A 57 -14.32 10.48 4.24
N ILE A 58 -14.57 10.77 2.96
CA ILE A 58 -13.68 11.51 2.09
C ILE A 58 -14.14 12.96 2.01
N SER A 59 -13.24 13.90 2.14
CA SER A 59 -13.47 15.33 1.96
C SER A 59 -12.68 15.80 0.75
N CYS A 60 -13.38 16.26 -0.28
CA CYS A 60 -12.81 16.74 -1.54
C CYS A 60 -13.81 17.64 -2.26
N PHE A 61 -13.36 18.34 -3.29
CA PHE A 61 -14.24 19.03 -4.23
C PHE A 61 -14.84 18.03 -5.23
N CYS A 62 -15.68 17.10 -4.72
CA CYS A 62 -16.25 15.97 -5.43
C CYS A 62 -17.78 16.00 -5.40
N ILE A 63 -18.43 15.07 -6.12
CA ILE A 63 -19.86 14.86 -6.03
C ILE A 63 -20.23 14.33 -4.62
N ILE A 64 -21.43 14.65 -4.15
CA ILE A 64 -21.87 14.38 -2.76
C ILE A 64 -21.83 12.90 -2.40
N GLU A 65 -22.14 12.01 -3.34
CA GLU A 65 -22.12 10.55 -3.12
C GLU A 65 -20.73 10.03 -2.75
N TYR A 66 -19.69 10.73 -3.21
CA TYR A 66 -18.30 10.37 -2.93
C TYR A 66 -17.88 10.79 -1.52
N THR A 67 -18.43 11.89 -1.02
CA THR A 67 -18.10 12.45 0.30
C THR A 67 -18.95 11.89 1.45
N MET A 68 -19.93 11.05 1.14
CA MET A 68 -20.72 10.38 2.19
C MET A 68 -19.88 9.33 2.94
N PRO A 69 -20.05 9.23 4.27
CA PRO A 69 -19.40 8.18 5.05
C PRO A 69 -19.76 6.78 4.51
N LYS A 70 -18.78 5.89 4.43
CA LYS A 70 -18.94 4.52 3.93
C LYS A 70 -18.28 3.51 4.86
N ARG A 71 -18.96 2.41 5.11
CA ARG A 71 -18.42 1.28 5.87
C ARG A 71 -17.44 0.49 5.00
N ILE A 72 -16.21 0.34 5.46
CA ILE A 72 -15.13 -0.41 4.82
C ILE A 72 -14.91 -1.69 5.61
N GLU A 73 -14.91 -2.82 4.93
CA GLU A 73 -14.58 -4.12 5.51
C GLU A 73 -13.21 -4.57 5.01
N VAL A 74 -12.33 -4.92 5.96
CA VAL A 74 -10.98 -5.42 5.68
C VAL A 74 -10.84 -6.83 6.20
N ARG A 75 -10.34 -7.74 5.35
CA ARG A 75 -10.07 -9.14 5.67
C ARG A 75 -8.72 -9.53 5.05
N ASP A 76 -7.86 -10.21 5.82
CA ASP A 76 -6.50 -10.57 5.39
C ASP A 76 -5.71 -9.36 4.86
N ASN A 77 -5.84 -8.22 5.57
CA ASN A 77 -5.27 -6.92 5.20
C ASN A 77 -5.60 -6.45 3.76
N LYS A 78 -6.82 -6.77 3.29
CA LYS A 78 -7.37 -6.33 2.00
C LYS A 78 -8.76 -5.77 2.20
N VAL A 79 -9.07 -4.67 1.52
CA VAL A 79 -10.46 -4.20 1.43
C VAL A 79 -11.25 -5.24 0.66
N VAL A 80 -12.30 -5.79 1.27
CA VAL A 80 -13.17 -6.80 0.64
C VAL A 80 -14.52 -6.25 0.25
N SER A 81 -15.05 -5.26 0.97
CA SER A 81 -16.30 -4.60 0.61
C SER A 81 -16.34 -3.13 1.05
N VAL A 82 -17.19 -2.36 0.38
CA VAL A 82 -17.57 -0.98 0.73
C VAL A 82 -19.10 -0.92 0.72
N GLU A 83 -19.73 -0.58 1.86
CA GLU A 83 -21.19 -0.59 2.02
C GLU A 83 -21.83 -1.93 1.58
N GLY A 84 -21.13 -3.07 1.82
CA GLY A 84 -21.56 -4.40 1.42
C GLY A 84 -21.41 -4.70 -0.08
N THR A 85 -20.93 -3.77 -0.90
CA THR A 85 -20.58 -4.02 -2.31
C THR A 85 -19.16 -4.58 -2.39
N PRO A 86 -18.92 -5.72 -3.07
CA PRO A 86 -17.59 -6.27 -3.26
C PRO A 86 -16.62 -5.23 -3.84
N PHE A 87 -15.42 -5.12 -3.27
CA PHE A 87 -14.45 -4.10 -3.66
C PHE A 87 -14.00 -4.23 -5.13
N GLU A 88 -13.90 -5.47 -5.64
CA GLU A 88 -13.53 -5.74 -7.03
C GLU A 88 -14.49 -5.12 -8.06
N ASP A 89 -15.76 -4.85 -7.64
CA ASP A 89 -16.78 -4.23 -8.50
C ASP A 89 -16.68 -2.69 -8.52
N LEU A 90 -15.95 -2.08 -7.58
CA LEU A 90 -15.90 -0.61 -7.42
C LEU A 90 -14.79 0.05 -8.21
N ASN A 91 -13.68 -0.66 -8.45
CA ASN A 91 -12.51 -0.14 -9.18
C ASN A 91 -12.02 1.26 -8.71
N ASP A 92 -12.04 1.51 -7.40
CA ASP A 92 -11.74 2.81 -6.80
C ASP A 92 -10.57 2.69 -5.80
N ILE A 93 -9.45 3.33 -6.12
CA ILE A 93 -8.22 3.34 -5.32
C ILE A 93 -8.28 4.20 -4.06
N SER A 94 -9.36 4.96 -3.86
CA SER A 94 -9.51 5.82 -2.66
C SER A 94 -9.83 5.02 -1.41
N TYR A 95 -10.38 3.81 -1.57
CA TYR A 95 -10.63 2.90 -0.47
C TYR A 95 -9.38 2.06 -0.17
N ARG A 96 -8.83 2.23 1.03
CA ARG A 96 -7.56 1.64 1.46
C ARG A 96 -7.74 0.88 2.76
N THR A 97 -6.82 -0.03 3.04
CA THR A 97 -6.61 -0.58 4.39
C THR A 97 -5.93 0.48 5.28
N ILE A 98 -5.85 0.23 6.58
CA ILE A 98 -5.09 1.12 7.48
C ILE A 98 -3.62 1.18 7.07
N ASP A 99 -2.99 0.05 6.70
CA ASP A 99 -1.62 0.04 6.16
C ASP A 99 -1.52 0.88 4.88
N GLY A 100 -2.51 0.76 3.98
CA GLY A 100 -2.57 1.57 2.77
C GLY A 100 -2.74 3.07 3.03
N PHE A 101 -3.30 3.49 4.17
CA PHE A 101 -3.31 4.90 4.58
C PHE A 101 -1.95 5.36 5.09
N PHE A 102 -1.19 4.53 5.79
CA PHE A 102 0.18 4.87 6.17
C PHE A 102 1.09 4.99 4.93
N GLU A 103 0.97 4.08 3.96
CA GLU A 103 1.68 4.19 2.67
C GLU A 103 1.32 5.51 1.96
N TYR A 104 0.03 5.86 1.91
CA TYR A 104 -0.44 7.13 1.33
C TYR A 104 0.16 8.36 2.02
N ILE A 105 0.26 8.34 3.36
CA ILE A 105 0.88 9.41 4.14
C ILE A 105 2.35 9.59 3.73
N GLU A 106 3.11 8.48 3.65
CA GLU A 106 4.52 8.52 3.24
C GLU A 106 4.69 9.02 1.80
N GLU A 107 3.81 8.59 0.88
CA GLU A 107 3.81 9.08 -0.51
C GLU A 107 3.58 10.60 -0.57
N LYS A 108 2.61 11.11 0.20
CA LYS A 108 2.30 12.55 0.22
C LYS A 108 3.42 13.38 0.85
N ARG A 109 4.06 12.90 1.90
CA ARG A 109 5.21 13.55 2.54
C ARG A 109 6.38 13.75 1.57
N LYS A 110 6.61 12.83 0.64
CA LYS A 110 7.66 12.96 -0.39
C LYS A 110 7.43 14.13 -1.35
N LEU A 111 6.19 14.59 -1.49
CA LEU A 111 5.84 15.73 -2.32
C LEU A 111 6.11 17.08 -1.63
N ASN A 112 6.57 17.07 -0.36
CA ASN A 112 6.81 18.25 0.48
C ASN A 112 5.57 19.16 0.58
N PRO A 113 4.44 18.66 1.12
CA PRO A 113 3.19 19.40 1.22
C PRO A 113 3.37 20.71 2.00
N ILE A 114 2.60 21.74 1.62
CA ILE A 114 2.56 23.03 2.36
C ILE A 114 1.71 22.92 3.62
N ILE A 115 0.71 22.03 3.63
CA ILE A 115 -0.06 21.69 4.83
C ILE A 115 -0.10 20.18 4.98
N GLU A 116 0.20 19.71 6.18
CA GLU A 116 0.02 18.34 6.62
C GLU A 116 -0.72 18.36 7.97
N GLU A 117 -1.90 17.77 8.02
CA GLU A 117 -2.62 17.54 9.27
C GLU A 117 -2.98 16.07 9.39
N ILE A 118 -2.38 15.39 10.37
CA ILE A 118 -2.67 13.99 10.66
C ILE A 118 -3.00 13.83 12.14
N LYS A 119 -4.09 13.12 12.43
CA LYS A 119 -4.46 12.74 13.79
C LYS A 119 -4.52 11.22 13.87
N TYR A 120 -4.15 10.68 15.02
CA TYR A 120 -4.07 9.24 15.22
C TYR A 120 -4.96 8.80 16.39
N ASP A 121 -5.43 7.55 16.33
CA ASP A 121 -6.04 6.89 17.48
C ASP A 121 -5.01 6.69 18.59
N SER A 122 -5.40 7.00 19.82
CA SER A 122 -4.47 6.97 20.96
C SER A 122 -4.19 5.57 21.50
N ILE A 123 -4.96 4.56 21.09
CA ILE A 123 -4.87 3.18 21.56
C ILE A 123 -4.16 2.31 20.53
N TYR A 124 -4.61 2.38 19.28
CA TYR A 124 -4.16 1.52 18.20
C TYR A 124 -3.21 2.18 17.21
N GLY A 125 -3.01 3.50 17.30
CA GLY A 125 -2.06 4.24 16.48
C GLY A 125 -2.49 4.49 15.02
N PHE A 126 -3.64 4.00 14.55
CA PHE A 126 -4.07 4.23 13.18
C PHE A 126 -4.49 5.68 12.92
N PRO A 127 -4.36 6.21 11.68
CA PRO A 127 -4.77 7.57 11.37
C PRO A 127 -6.30 7.70 11.42
N THR A 128 -6.79 8.65 12.21
CA THR A 128 -8.22 9.01 12.32
C THR A 128 -8.58 10.20 11.45
N TYR A 129 -7.61 11.03 11.10
CA TYR A 129 -7.75 12.15 10.18
C TYR A 129 -6.47 12.35 9.39
N ILE A 130 -6.62 12.55 8.09
CA ILE A 130 -5.50 12.80 7.17
C ILE A 130 -5.91 13.94 6.24
N TYR A 131 -5.08 14.98 6.14
CA TYR A 131 -5.27 16.06 5.19
C TYR A 131 -3.92 16.55 4.69
N PHE A 132 -3.84 16.74 3.38
CA PHE A 132 -2.67 17.32 2.71
C PHE A 132 -3.11 18.40 1.74
N ASP A 133 -2.38 19.52 1.73
CA ASP A 133 -2.36 20.51 0.67
C ASP A 133 -0.93 20.52 0.10
N ILE A 134 -0.80 20.25 -1.18
CA ILE A 134 0.50 20.08 -1.83
C ILE A 134 1.01 21.41 -2.41
N SER A 135 0.10 22.31 -2.88
CA SER A 135 0.52 23.50 -3.60
C SER A 135 -0.52 24.62 -3.56
N GLU A 136 -0.14 25.81 -3.12
CA GLU A 136 -0.99 27.02 -3.18
C GLU A 136 -1.41 27.40 -4.62
N MET A 137 -0.78 26.83 -5.64
CA MET A 137 -1.05 27.17 -7.04
C MET A 137 -2.06 26.25 -7.72
N ILE A 138 -2.41 25.14 -7.10
CA ILE A 138 -3.36 24.15 -7.63
C ILE A 138 -4.59 24.22 -6.74
N ALA A 139 -5.73 24.59 -7.29
CA ALA A 139 -6.99 24.59 -6.57
C ALA A 139 -7.68 23.24 -6.73
N ASP A 140 -8.39 22.80 -5.69
CA ASP A 140 -9.25 21.59 -5.67
C ASP A 140 -8.47 20.24 -5.72
N GLU A 141 -7.19 20.25 -5.32
CA GLU A 141 -6.38 19.02 -5.20
C GLU A 141 -6.42 18.39 -3.80
N GLU A 142 -6.96 19.13 -2.83
CA GLU A 142 -6.98 18.73 -1.45
C GLU A 142 -7.96 17.57 -1.26
N ILE A 143 -7.44 16.48 -0.71
CA ILE A 143 -8.25 15.34 -0.29
C ILE A 143 -7.99 15.08 1.19
N GLY A 144 -9.05 15.10 1.98
CA GLY A 144 -9.03 14.71 3.37
C GLY A 144 -9.71 13.36 3.58
N TYR A 145 -9.25 12.62 4.57
CA TYR A 145 -9.85 11.36 5.02
C TYR A 145 -10.13 11.41 6.50
N THR A 146 -11.33 10.97 6.90
CA THR A 146 -11.70 10.81 8.30
C THR A 146 -12.11 9.36 8.53
N LEU A 147 -11.47 8.69 9.49
CA LEU A 147 -11.74 7.31 9.85
C LEU A 147 -12.37 7.27 11.24
N THR A 148 -13.53 6.62 11.34
CA THR A 148 -14.30 6.46 12.60
C THR A 148 -14.80 5.03 12.74
N ASP A 149 -15.42 4.72 13.86
CA ASP A 149 -16.13 3.46 14.13
C ASP A 149 -15.27 2.22 13.84
N PHE A 150 -14.00 2.27 14.22
CA PHE A 150 -13.08 1.14 14.07
C PHE A 150 -13.50 -0.02 14.97
N VAL A 151 -13.64 -1.20 14.36
CA VAL A 151 -14.02 -2.44 15.06
C VAL A 151 -13.08 -3.56 14.61
N PRO A 152 -12.15 -4.00 15.47
CA PRO A 152 -11.31 -5.18 15.21
C PRO A 152 -12.08 -6.47 15.50
N TYR A 153 -11.68 -7.58 14.84
CA TYR A 153 -12.24 -8.93 15.03
C TYR A 153 -11.17 -9.94 15.39
#